data_3075f10ce0dcc2743f11cf56d1fbfda2
#
_entry.id   3075f10ce0dcc2743f11cf56d1fbfda2
#
_cell.length_a   1.000
_cell.length_b   1.000
_cell.length_c   1.000
_cell.angle_alpha   90.00
_cell.angle_beta   90.00
_cell.angle_gamma   90.00
#
_symmetry.space_group_name_H-M   'P 1'
#
loop_
_entity.id
_entity.type
_entity.pdbx_description
1 polymer ?
#
loop_
_entity_poly.entity_id
_entity_poly.type
_entity_poly.pdbx_seq_one_letter_code
_entity_poly.pdbx_strand_id
1 'polypeptide(L)'
;TKANKGLQAGRKIQFKNQDYDYIKSDFDSSIQFITSRIYRNVSASYKNEKNDYSLRAVHPDHQYLEKTKVTQGRYLNQRDMQARSKSIVIGDLVRQDLFLKEDALGKYINLSGIPYQVIGVFKDDGGDDEERFIYMPLTTAQLIYGNNDYVDQINLTYNPKYDYDQAIDFSLDLEKKLKERFSVAKNDQRAIRVFNMAMQNKGINQMTSVLGILILIIGMGTLI
;
A
#
# COMPACT_ATOMS: atom_id res chain seq x y z
N THR A 1 -18.10 -3.85 -13.05
CA THR A 1 -17.87 -4.97 -13.97
C THR A 1 -18.89 -5.00 -15.09
N LYS A 2 -18.54 -5.55 -16.24
CA LYS A 2 -19.48 -6.00 -17.29
C LYS A 2 -20.08 -7.37 -16.90
N ALA A 3 -21.24 -7.73 -17.47
CA ALA A 3 -21.80 -9.06 -17.32
C ALA A 3 -20.84 -10.12 -17.90
N ASN A 4 -20.61 -11.22 -17.17
CA ASN A 4 -19.70 -12.27 -17.62
C ASN A 4 -20.01 -13.60 -16.88
N LYS A 5 -19.96 -14.72 -17.59
CA LYS A 5 -20.16 -16.08 -17.05
C LYS A 5 -21.39 -16.19 -16.11
N GLY A 6 -22.52 -15.59 -16.51
CA GLY A 6 -23.75 -15.60 -15.72
C GLY A 6 -23.80 -14.58 -14.56
N LEU A 7 -22.74 -13.83 -14.33
CA LEU A 7 -22.69 -12.79 -13.31
C LEU A 7 -23.18 -11.45 -13.89
N GLN A 8 -23.94 -10.71 -13.09
CA GLN A 8 -24.53 -9.42 -13.50
C GLN A 8 -23.47 -8.33 -13.67
N ALA A 9 -23.78 -7.35 -14.54
CA ALA A 9 -23.01 -6.12 -14.63
C ALA A 9 -23.13 -5.25 -13.36
N GLY A 10 -22.17 -4.34 -13.13
CA GLY A 10 -22.17 -3.42 -11.97
C GLY A 10 -21.59 -4.02 -10.68
N ARG A 11 -21.22 -5.29 -10.68
CA ARG A 11 -20.60 -5.94 -9.53
C ARG A 11 -19.28 -5.25 -9.17
N LYS A 12 -19.14 -4.84 -7.91
CA LYS A 12 -17.87 -4.27 -7.39
C LYS A 12 -16.85 -5.39 -7.17
N ILE A 13 -15.61 -5.14 -7.53
CA ILE A 13 -14.46 -5.99 -7.19
C ILE A 13 -13.84 -5.42 -5.93
N GLN A 14 -13.74 -6.25 -4.90
CA GLN A 14 -13.10 -5.91 -3.64
C GLN A 14 -11.98 -6.90 -3.38
N PHE A 15 -10.75 -6.41 -3.31
CA PHE A 15 -9.59 -7.23 -2.95
C PHE A 15 -9.62 -7.59 -1.47
N LYS A 16 -9.06 -8.76 -1.15
CA LYS A 16 -8.96 -9.35 0.18
C LYS A 16 -7.56 -9.89 0.44
N ASN A 17 -7.28 -10.28 1.67
CA ASN A 17 -6.02 -10.92 2.04
C ASN A 17 -5.72 -12.14 1.17
N GLN A 18 -6.74 -12.98 0.87
CA GLN A 18 -6.56 -14.15 -0.01
C GLN A 18 -6.09 -13.79 -1.43
N ASP A 19 -6.34 -12.59 -1.90
CA ASP A 19 -5.90 -12.15 -3.23
C ASP A 19 -4.44 -11.72 -3.19
N TYR A 20 -4.02 -11.08 -2.10
CA TYR A 20 -2.61 -10.82 -1.81
C TYR A 20 -1.83 -12.14 -1.71
N ASP A 21 -2.33 -13.12 -0.94
CA ASP A 21 -1.67 -14.42 -0.77
C ASP A 21 -1.57 -15.18 -2.10
N TYR A 22 -2.63 -15.13 -2.91
CA TYR A 22 -2.64 -15.70 -4.25
C TYR A 22 -1.57 -15.08 -5.15
N ILE A 23 -1.52 -13.75 -5.22
CA ILE A 23 -0.52 -13.05 -6.05
C ILE A 23 0.88 -13.39 -5.58
N LYS A 24 1.11 -13.33 -4.27
CA LYS A 24 2.42 -13.63 -3.67
C LYS A 24 2.90 -15.04 -3.96
N SER A 25 2.00 -16.03 -3.89
CA SER A 25 2.36 -17.44 -4.12
C SER A 25 2.47 -17.80 -5.59
N ASP A 26 1.54 -17.32 -6.43
CA ASP A 26 1.46 -17.70 -7.84
C ASP A 26 2.55 -17.04 -8.70
N PHE A 27 3.04 -15.89 -8.24
CA PHE A 27 4.06 -15.09 -8.92
C PHE A 27 5.34 -14.87 -8.09
N ASP A 28 5.64 -15.74 -7.13
CA ASP A 28 6.76 -15.60 -6.20
C ASP A 28 8.10 -15.28 -6.88
N SER A 29 8.43 -15.99 -7.95
CA SER A 29 9.67 -15.76 -8.72
C SER A 29 9.71 -14.44 -9.49
N SER A 30 8.54 -13.84 -9.73
CA SER A 30 8.38 -12.60 -10.52
C SER A 30 8.29 -11.35 -9.65
N ILE A 31 8.10 -11.52 -8.33
CA ILE A 31 7.88 -10.42 -7.38
C ILE A 31 9.11 -10.26 -6.49
N GLN A 32 9.55 -9.02 -6.30
CA GLN A 32 10.57 -8.68 -5.31
C GLN A 32 9.96 -8.31 -3.96
N PHE A 33 9.04 -7.36 -3.95
CA PHE A 33 8.30 -6.92 -2.76
C PHE A 33 6.83 -6.79 -3.08
N ILE A 34 5.97 -7.07 -2.11
CA ILE A 34 4.52 -6.93 -2.24
C ILE A 34 3.89 -6.42 -0.95
N THR A 35 2.93 -5.53 -1.06
CA THR A 35 2.14 -5.02 0.05
C THR A 35 0.70 -4.79 -0.38
N SER A 36 -0.24 -5.05 0.52
CA SER A 36 -1.57 -4.46 0.40
C SER A 36 -1.59 -3.10 1.08
N ARG A 37 -2.54 -2.25 0.70
CA ARG A 37 -2.77 -0.94 1.31
C ARG A 37 -4.24 -0.75 1.65
N ILE A 38 -4.47 -0.12 2.79
CA ILE A 38 -5.75 0.48 3.17
C ILE A 38 -5.48 1.96 3.41
N TYR A 39 -6.31 2.81 2.81
CA TYR A 39 -6.20 4.26 2.91
C TYR A 39 -7.28 4.80 3.83
N ARG A 40 -6.91 5.67 4.76
CA ARG A 40 -7.85 6.42 5.60
C ARG A 40 -7.33 7.83 5.82
N ASN A 41 -8.25 8.77 6.02
CA ASN A 41 -7.91 10.08 6.56
C ASN A 41 -8.22 10.05 8.06
N VAL A 42 -7.30 10.51 8.86
CA VAL A 42 -7.39 10.46 10.33
C VAL A 42 -7.04 11.82 10.93
N SER A 43 -7.79 12.20 11.97
CA SER A 43 -7.42 13.32 12.80
C SER A 43 -6.46 12.82 13.87
N ALA A 44 -5.25 13.36 13.91
CA ALA A 44 -4.21 13.01 14.86
C ALA A 44 -3.99 14.14 15.87
N SER A 45 -3.82 13.78 17.14
CA SER A 45 -3.54 14.75 18.19
C SER A 45 -2.53 14.25 19.20
N TYR A 46 -1.69 15.20 19.67
CA TYR A 46 -0.75 15.01 20.76
C TYR A 46 -0.75 16.27 21.62
N LYS A 47 -1.11 16.16 22.91
CA LYS A 47 -1.33 17.30 23.81
C LYS A 47 -2.29 18.33 23.20
N ASN A 48 -1.82 19.54 22.94
CA ASN A 48 -2.62 20.65 22.39
C ASN A 48 -2.55 20.72 20.85
N GLU A 49 -1.63 19.96 20.23
CA GLU A 49 -1.45 19.96 18.76
C GLU A 49 -2.41 18.96 18.12
N LYS A 50 -3.02 19.37 17.02
CA LYS A 50 -3.97 18.55 16.25
C LYS A 50 -3.91 18.90 14.77
N ASN A 51 -3.91 17.87 13.91
CA ASN A 51 -4.01 18.04 12.47
C ASN A 51 -4.58 16.77 11.81
N ASP A 52 -4.97 16.86 10.56
CA ASP A 52 -5.47 15.74 9.76
C ASP A 52 -4.36 15.22 8.84
N TYR A 53 -4.25 13.89 8.77
CA TYR A 53 -3.23 13.21 7.98
C TYR A 53 -3.81 12.03 7.21
N SER A 54 -3.13 11.67 6.12
CA SER A 54 -3.39 10.42 5.41
C SER A 54 -2.71 9.26 6.13
N LEU A 55 -3.50 8.22 6.41
CA LEU A 55 -3.02 6.97 6.99
C LEU A 55 -3.00 5.91 5.92
N ARG A 56 -1.88 5.18 5.84
CA ARG A 56 -1.73 3.97 5.02
C ARG A 56 -1.47 2.77 5.93
N ALA A 57 -2.37 1.81 5.94
CA ALA A 57 -2.12 0.54 6.58
C ALA A 57 -1.47 -0.41 5.57
N VAL A 58 -0.38 -1.05 5.96
CA VAL A 58 0.53 -1.74 5.04
C VAL A 58 1.14 -3.00 5.63
N HIS A 59 1.72 -3.84 4.76
CA HIS A 59 2.65 -4.91 5.17
C HIS A 59 4.06 -4.36 5.41
N PRO A 60 4.92 -5.09 6.15
CA PRO A 60 6.31 -4.66 6.39
C PRO A 60 7.13 -4.40 5.13
N ASP A 61 6.91 -5.16 4.07
CA ASP A 61 7.62 -5.03 2.79
C ASP A 61 7.40 -3.68 2.10
N HIS A 62 6.37 -2.92 2.52
CA HIS A 62 6.12 -1.57 2.05
C HIS A 62 7.34 -0.66 2.25
N GLN A 63 8.11 -0.85 3.32
CA GLN A 63 9.34 -0.10 3.57
C GLN A 63 10.31 -0.18 2.38
N TYR A 64 10.51 -1.39 1.88
CA TYR A 64 11.45 -1.64 0.79
C TYR A 64 10.88 -1.24 -0.57
N LEU A 65 9.58 -1.45 -0.76
CA LEU A 65 8.87 -1.09 -1.98
C LEU A 65 8.91 0.43 -2.23
N GLU A 66 8.64 1.24 -1.20
CA GLU A 66 8.68 2.72 -1.26
C GLU A 66 10.05 3.29 -0.92
N LYS A 67 11.03 2.45 -0.56
CA LYS A 67 12.37 2.90 -0.12
C LYS A 67 12.33 3.86 1.07
N THR A 68 11.35 3.67 1.96
CA THR A 68 11.15 4.52 3.13
C THR A 68 12.35 4.49 4.07
N LYS A 69 12.93 5.65 4.36
CA LYS A 69 14.11 5.80 5.24
C LYS A 69 13.68 6.07 6.66
N VAL A 70 13.79 5.07 7.55
CA VAL A 70 13.55 5.26 8.98
C VAL A 70 14.74 6.02 9.57
N THR A 71 14.48 7.18 10.17
CA THR A 71 15.49 8.06 10.77
C THR A 71 15.58 7.90 12.28
N GLN A 72 14.48 7.44 12.91
CA GLN A 72 14.41 7.16 14.35
C GLN A 72 13.58 5.91 14.59
N GLY A 73 13.98 5.08 15.55
CA GLY A 73 13.25 3.87 15.90
C GLY A 73 13.32 2.77 14.84
N ARG A 74 12.17 2.16 14.54
CA ARG A 74 12.06 1.06 13.58
C ARG A 74 10.80 1.17 12.71
N TYR A 75 10.83 0.48 11.58
CA TYR A 75 9.63 0.27 10.76
C TYR A 75 8.73 -0.85 11.34
N LEU A 76 7.55 -1.02 10.75
CA LEU A 76 6.63 -2.12 11.03
C LEU A 76 7.31 -3.48 10.71
N ASN A 77 6.98 -4.49 11.47
CA ASN A 77 7.48 -5.84 11.25
C ASN A 77 6.37 -6.90 11.37
N GLN A 78 6.71 -8.16 11.13
CA GLN A 78 5.74 -9.25 11.14
C GLN A 78 5.09 -9.47 12.53
N ARG A 79 5.78 -9.15 13.63
CA ARG A 79 5.20 -9.25 14.98
C ARG A 79 4.10 -8.21 15.18
N ASP A 80 4.28 -6.99 14.63
CA ASP A 80 3.24 -5.95 14.69
C ASP A 80 1.97 -6.40 13.94
N MET A 81 2.15 -7.09 12.80
CA MET A 81 1.05 -7.67 12.02
C MET A 81 0.31 -8.77 12.79
N GLN A 82 1.04 -9.72 13.36
CA GLN A 82 0.47 -10.86 14.10
C GLN A 82 -0.26 -10.41 15.37
N ALA A 83 0.35 -9.48 16.10
CA ALA A 83 -0.22 -8.92 17.33
C ALA A 83 -1.34 -7.90 17.07
N ARG A 84 -1.56 -7.49 15.81
CA ARG A 84 -2.44 -6.37 15.48
C ARG A 84 -2.15 -5.15 16.35
N SER A 85 -0.86 -4.83 16.48
CA SER A 85 -0.40 -3.84 17.45
C SER A 85 -0.89 -2.43 17.10
N LYS A 86 -1.17 -1.63 18.13
CA LYS A 86 -1.46 -0.20 17.99
C LYS A 86 -0.14 0.58 17.89
N SER A 87 0.73 0.16 16.97
CA SER A 87 2.03 0.76 16.69
C SER A 87 1.98 1.48 15.35
N ILE A 88 2.59 2.65 15.27
CA ILE A 88 2.63 3.45 14.05
C ILE A 88 4.02 3.99 13.77
N VAL A 89 4.30 4.19 12.48
CA VAL A 89 5.47 4.90 11.98
C VAL A 89 4.98 6.20 11.35
N ILE A 90 5.55 7.33 11.72
CA ILE A 90 5.09 8.65 11.28
C ILE A 90 6.15 9.34 10.42
N GLY A 91 5.70 10.08 9.43
CA GLY A 91 6.59 10.95 8.66
C GLY A 91 7.17 12.09 9.48
N ASP A 92 8.31 12.62 9.07
CA ASP A 92 9.00 13.67 9.83
C ASP A 92 8.18 14.96 9.93
N LEU A 93 7.36 15.29 8.92
CA LEU A 93 6.45 16.45 9.02
C LEU A 93 5.32 16.21 10.03
N VAL A 94 4.79 15.00 10.14
CA VAL A 94 3.83 14.65 11.20
C VAL A 94 4.48 14.82 12.57
N ARG A 95 5.75 14.36 12.73
CA ARG A 95 6.50 14.55 13.97
C ARG A 95 6.68 16.03 14.29
N GLN A 96 7.09 16.85 13.31
CA GLN A 96 7.28 18.28 13.50
C GLN A 96 6.01 18.99 13.92
N ASP A 97 4.89 18.71 13.25
CA ASP A 97 3.60 19.34 13.51
C ASP A 97 3.05 18.99 14.90
N LEU A 98 3.14 17.71 15.33
CA LEU A 98 2.50 17.25 16.57
C LEU A 98 3.42 17.32 17.79
N PHE A 99 4.71 17.06 17.62
CA PHE A 99 5.64 16.98 18.76
C PHE A 99 6.53 18.24 18.91
N LEU A 100 6.53 19.10 17.89
CA LEU A 100 7.35 20.31 17.89
C LEU A 100 8.85 19.97 18.11
N LYS A 101 9.35 20.25 19.30
CA LYS A 101 10.74 19.96 19.73
C LYS A 101 10.87 18.68 20.57
N GLU A 102 9.76 18.02 20.90
CA GLU A 102 9.80 16.81 21.71
C GLU A 102 10.15 15.57 20.87
N ASP A 103 10.78 14.60 21.53
CA ASP A 103 10.99 13.28 20.93
C ASP A 103 9.65 12.56 20.80
N ALA A 104 9.37 11.99 19.63
CA ALA A 104 8.14 11.28 19.36
C ALA A 104 8.21 9.78 19.72
N LEU A 105 9.43 9.19 19.76
CA LEU A 105 9.55 7.75 19.97
C LEU A 105 8.98 7.30 21.33
N GLY A 106 8.22 6.22 21.28
CA GLY A 106 7.60 5.61 22.45
C GLY A 106 6.40 6.36 23.00
N LYS A 107 6.10 7.57 22.50
CA LYS A 107 4.94 8.36 22.92
C LYS A 107 3.68 7.91 22.18
N TYR A 108 2.55 8.30 22.73
CA TYR A 108 1.25 7.95 22.16
C TYR A 108 0.60 9.17 21.52
N ILE A 109 0.14 9.02 20.29
CA ILE A 109 -0.76 9.97 19.65
C ILE A 109 -2.16 9.38 19.53
N ASN A 110 -3.17 10.24 19.60
CA ASN A 110 -4.55 9.84 19.40
C ASN A 110 -4.89 9.97 17.91
N LEU A 111 -5.29 8.86 17.29
CA LEU A 111 -5.82 8.85 15.93
C LEU A 111 -7.32 8.60 15.97
N SER A 112 -8.11 9.63 15.71
CA SER A 112 -9.57 9.55 15.67
C SER A 112 -10.18 8.88 16.91
N GLY A 113 -9.65 9.18 18.10
CA GLY A 113 -10.13 8.65 19.38
C GLY A 113 -9.40 7.43 19.93
N ILE A 114 -8.45 6.86 19.18
CA ILE A 114 -7.71 5.66 19.59
C ILE A 114 -6.22 6.01 19.77
N PRO A 115 -5.60 5.66 20.92
CA PRO A 115 -4.18 5.90 21.16
C PRO A 115 -3.30 4.87 20.42
N TYR A 116 -2.24 5.35 19.77
CA TYR A 116 -1.22 4.55 19.07
C TYR A 116 0.16 4.97 19.52
N GLN A 117 1.05 3.99 19.71
CA GLN A 117 2.44 4.25 20.06
C GLN A 117 3.28 4.53 18.81
N VAL A 118 4.02 5.61 18.83
CA VAL A 118 5.01 5.93 17.80
C VAL A 118 6.23 5.03 17.99
N ILE A 119 6.49 4.15 17.03
CA ILE A 119 7.64 3.21 17.06
C ILE A 119 8.76 3.60 16.09
N GLY A 120 8.50 4.53 15.19
CA GLY A 120 9.48 5.04 14.25
C GLY A 120 9.07 6.34 13.61
N VAL A 121 10.08 7.06 13.13
CA VAL A 121 9.95 8.27 12.31
C VAL A 121 10.68 8.04 11.00
N PHE A 122 10.09 8.44 9.89
CA PHE A 122 10.69 8.27 8.56
C PHE A 122 10.83 9.59 7.81
N LYS A 123 11.74 9.60 6.87
CA LYS A 123 11.87 10.60 5.80
C LYS A 123 11.72 9.93 4.45
N ASP A 124 11.30 10.71 3.48
CA ASP A 124 11.17 10.28 2.09
C ASP A 124 11.93 11.22 1.15
N ASP A 125 12.64 10.64 0.17
CA ASP A 125 13.36 11.42 -0.84
C ASP A 125 12.41 12.00 -1.92
N GLY A 126 11.14 11.55 -1.95
CA GLY A 126 10.11 12.00 -2.88
C GLY A 126 9.49 13.35 -2.55
N GLY A 127 9.83 13.91 -1.39
CA GLY A 127 9.40 15.24 -0.96
C GLY A 127 8.44 15.25 0.24
N ASP A 128 8.03 16.45 0.60
CA ASP A 128 7.27 16.75 1.83
C ASP A 128 5.92 16.04 1.90
N ASP A 129 5.27 15.74 0.76
CA ASP A 129 3.95 15.12 0.74
C ASP A 129 3.96 13.71 1.34
N GLU A 130 5.00 12.91 1.06
CA GLU A 130 5.13 11.56 1.63
C GLU A 130 5.43 11.60 3.14
N GLU A 131 6.11 12.64 3.63
CA GLU A 131 6.40 12.82 5.06
C GLU A 131 5.17 13.23 5.90
N ARG A 132 4.00 13.42 5.26
CA ARG A 132 2.71 13.66 5.93
C ARG A 132 1.90 12.39 6.14
N PHE A 133 2.44 11.22 5.83
CA PHE A 133 1.75 9.96 6.05
C PHE A 133 2.03 9.37 7.44
N ILE A 134 1.04 8.58 7.90
CA ILE A 134 1.14 7.71 9.06
C ILE A 134 0.99 6.28 8.55
N TYR A 135 1.92 5.39 8.89
CA TYR A 135 1.86 3.97 8.57
C TYR A 135 1.45 3.15 9.79
N MET A 136 0.57 2.17 9.59
CA MET A 136 0.17 1.19 10.62
C MET A 136 0.15 -0.23 10.04
N PRO A 137 0.15 -1.28 10.90
CA PRO A 137 -0.01 -2.65 10.42
C PRO A 137 -1.36 -2.83 9.71
N LEU A 138 -1.37 -3.49 8.55
CA LEU A 138 -2.57 -3.75 7.77
C LEU A 138 -3.65 -4.46 8.61
N THR A 139 -3.24 -5.46 9.38
CA THR A 139 -4.15 -6.27 10.22
C THR A 139 -4.79 -5.45 11.33
N THR A 140 -4.10 -4.43 11.85
CA THR A 140 -4.65 -3.48 12.82
C THR A 140 -5.75 -2.62 12.19
N ALA A 141 -5.52 -2.10 10.99
CA ALA A 141 -6.52 -1.32 10.26
C ALA A 141 -7.76 -2.17 9.90
N GLN A 142 -7.55 -3.40 9.45
CA GLN A 142 -8.66 -4.32 9.15
C GLN A 142 -9.54 -4.58 10.38
N LEU A 143 -8.93 -4.74 11.55
CA LEU A 143 -9.68 -4.92 12.80
C LEU A 143 -10.50 -3.66 13.16
N ILE A 144 -9.91 -2.48 13.03
CA ILE A 144 -10.50 -1.22 13.50
C ILE A 144 -11.55 -0.68 12.51
N TYR A 145 -11.28 -0.77 11.21
CA TYR A 145 -12.10 -0.14 10.17
C TYR A 145 -13.13 -1.06 9.52
N GLY A 146 -13.50 -2.16 10.12
CA GLY A 146 -14.59 -2.98 9.60
C GLY A 146 -14.56 -4.43 10.04
N ASN A 147 -13.53 -4.84 10.78
CA ASN A 147 -13.32 -6.23 11.20
C ASN A 147 -13.49 -7.23 10.03
N ASN A 148 -12.82 -6.95 8.93
CA ASN A 148 -12.86 -7.72 7.69
C ASN A 148 -11.45 -7.90 7.12
N ASP A 149 -11.35 -8.62 6.01
CA ASP A 149 -10.10 -8.92 5.30
C ASP A 149 -9.91 -8.09 4.02
N TYR A 150 -10.68 -7.00 3.88
CA TYR A 150 -10.62 -6.15 2.68
C TYR A 150 -9.35 -5.32 2.64
N VAL A 151 -8.89 -5.06 1.41
CA VAL A 151 -7.81 -4.14 1.10
C VAL A 151 -8.22 -3.24 -0.06
N ASP A 152 -7.72 -2.00 -0.06
CA ASP A 152 -8.08 -1.03 -1.09
C ASP A 152 -7.22 -1.22 -2.34
N GLN A 153 -5.96 -1.67 -2.16
CA GLN A 153 -4.98 -1.75 -3.21
C GLN A 153 -3.92 -2.81 -2.89
N ILE A 154 -3.36 -3.42 -3.94
CA ILE A 154 -2.17 -4.28 -3.83
C ILE A 154 -1.08 -3.66 -4.69
N ASN A 155 0.08 -3.42 -4.10
CA ASN A 155 1.27 -2.85 -4.74
C ASN A 155 2.39 -3.87 -4.69
N LEU A 156 3.15 -3.95 -5.76
CA LEU A 156 4.31 -4.83 -5.82
C LEU A 156 5.42 -4.23 -6.69
N THR A 157 6.63 -4.69 -6.47
CA THR A 157 7.76 -4.51 -7.39
C THR A 157 8.07 -5.86 -8.01
N TYR A 158 8.30 -5.88 -9.31
CA TYR A 158 8.71 -7.10 -9.99
C TYR A 158 10.20 -7.37 -9.81
N ASN A 159 10.61 -8.58 -10.20
CA ASN A 159 12.00 -9.02 -10.12
C ASN A 159 12.92 -8.01 -10.82
N PRO A 160 13.95 -7.48 -10.13
CA PRO A 160 14.82 -6.43 -10.68
C PRO A 160 15.68 -6.91 -11.85
N LYS A 161 15.71 -8.22 -12.15
CA LYS A 161 16.39 -8.79 -13.30
C LYS A 161 15.55 -8.74 -14.58
N TYR A 162 14.27 -8.38 -14.48
CA TYR A 162 13.39 -8.27 -15.64
C TYR A 162 13.81 -7.07 -16.48
N ASP A 163 13.89 -7.29 -17.78
CA ASP A 163 13.92 -6.21 -18.76
C ASP A 163 12.52 -5.61 -18.94
N TYR A 164 12.42 -4.61 -19.81
CA TYR A 164 11.17 -3.91 -20.06
C TYR A 164 10.07 -4.85 -20.58
N ASP A 165 10.39 -5.71 -21.54
CA ASP A 165 9.40 -6.60 -22.17
C ASP A 165 8.92 -7.66 -21.17
N GLN A 166 9.83 -8.24 -20.37
CA GLN A 166 9.49 -9.17 -19.30
C GLN A 166 8.58 -8.52 -18.23
N ALA A 167 8.84 -7.25 -17.89
CA ALA A 167 8.01 -6.51 -16.94
C ALA A 167 6.60 -6.25 -17.50
N ILE A 168 6.47 -5.98 -18.80
CA ILE A 168 5.18 -5.81 -19.47
C ILE A 168 4.43 -7.14 -19.51
N ASP A 169 5.08 -8.21 -19.95
CA ASP A 169 4.48 -9.55 -20.04
C ASP A 169 3.99 -10.01 -18.67
N PHE A 170 4.78 -9.80 -17.62
CA PHE A 170 4.36 -10.07 -16.25
C PHE A 170 3.09 -9.32 -15.87
N SER A 171 3.01 -8.03 -16.18
CA SER A 171 1.83 -7.21 -15.82
C SER A 171 0.57 -7.64 -16.58
N LEU A 172 0.72 -8.05 -17.84
CA LEU A 172 -0.39 -8.55 -18.65
C LEU A 172 -0.87 -9.93 -18.17
N ASP A 173 0.04 -10.83 -17.81
CA ASP A 173 -0.32 -12.13 -17.26
C ASP A 173 -1.01 -12.00 -15.89
N LEU A 174 -0.49 -11.14 -15.03
CA LEU A 174 -1.11 -10.81 -13.73
C LEU A 174 -2.53 -10.27 -13.91
N GLU A 175 -2.73 -9.30 -14.81
CA GLU A 175 -4.06 -8.75 -15.10
C GLU A 175 -5.02 -9.82 -15.62
N LYS A 176 -4.56 -10.66 -16.55
CA LYS A 176 -5.34 -11.76 -17.10
C LYS A 176 -5.78 -12.75 -16.02
N LYS A 177 -4.86 -13.23 -15.18
CA LYS A 177 -5.15 -14.18 -14.10
C LYS A 177 -6.09 -13.59 -13.05
N LEU A 178 -5.94 -12.32 -12.71
CA LEU A 178 -6.86 -11.63 -11.80
C LEU A 178 -8.27 -11.50 -12.41
N LYS A 179 -8.40 -11.16 -13.70
CA LYS A 179 -9.70 -11.12 -14.38
C LYS A 179 -10.37 -12.51 -14.40
N GLU A 180 -9.59 -13.56 -14.63
CA GLU A 180 -10.08 -14.95 -14.57
C GLU A 180 -10.56 -15.32 -13.16
N ARG A 181 -9.77 -15.03 -12.13
CA ARG A 181 -10.08 -15.28 -10.72
C ARG A 181 -11.36 -14.59 -10.27
N PHE A 182 -11.54 -13.33 -10.66
CA PHE A 182 -12.76 -12.57 -10.34
C PHE A 182 -13.91 -12.76 -11.33
N SER A 183 -13.78 -13.65 -12.30
CA SER A 183 -14.74 -13.85 -13.37
C SER A 183 -15.13 -12.54 -14.08
N VAL A 184 -14.13 -11.72 -14.35
CA VAL A 184 -14.26 -10.46 -15.09
C VAL A 184 -14.09 -10.72 -16.58
N ALA A 185 -14.88 -10.05 -17.42
CA ALA A 185 -14.75 -10.17 -18.87
C ALA A 185 -13.38 -9.64 -19.33
N LYS A 186 -12.74 -10.34 -20.27
CA LYS A 186 -11.41 -9.96 -20.78
C LYS A 186 -11.32 -8.52 -21.29
N ASN A 187 -12.40 -8.03 -21.88
CA ASN A 187 -12.53 -6.68 -22.43
C ASN A 187 -13.04 -5.64 -21.42
N ASP A 188 -13.18 -6.01 -20.14
CA ASP A 188 -13.53 -5.06 -19.09
C ASP A 188 -12.26 -4.44 -18.51
N GLN A 189 -11.95 -3.24 -18.98
CA GLN A 189 -10.78 -2.47 -18.53
C GLN A 189 -11.05 -1.65 -17.27
N ARG A 190 -12.29 -1.65 -16.75
CA ARG A 190 -12.67 -0.84 -15.58
C ARG A 190 -12.73 -1.65 -14.29
N ALA A 191 -12.93 -2.95 -14.36
CA ALA A 191 -13.14 -3.78 -13.18
C ALA A 191 -11.85 -4.07 -12.41
N ILE A 192 -10.78 -4.40 -13.13
CA ILE A 192 -9.44 -4.62 -12.59
C ILE A 192 -8.46 -3.89 -13.49
N ARG A 193 -7.58 -3.11 -12.90
CA ARG A 193 -6.51 -2.39 -13.59
C ARG A 193 -5.17 -2.73 -12.93
N VAL A 194 -4.24 -3.19 -13.75
CA VAL A 194 -2.83 -3.29 -13.38
C VAL A 194 -2.11 -2.09 -14.00
N PHE A 195 -1.64 -1.18 -13.15
CA PHE A 195 -0.81 -0.06 -13.57
C PHE A 195 0.65 -0.47 -13.52
N ASN A 196 1.29 -0.48 -14.67
CA ASN A 196 2.73 -0.66 -14.75
C ASN A 196 3.40 0.67 -15.06
N MET A 197 4.19 1.19 -14.13
CA MET A 197 4.87 2.48 -14.31
C MET A 197 5.91 2.47 -15.44
N ALA A 198 6.47 1.28 -15.81
CA ALA A 198 7.32 1.17 -16.99
C ALA A 198 6.59 1.57 -18.27
N MET A 199 5.32 1.20 -18.39
CA MET A 199 4.51 1.57 -19.55
C MET A 199 4.27 3.08 -19.67
N GLN A 200 4.22 3.78 -18.55
CA GLN A 200 4.02 5.24 -18.54
C GLN A 200 5.31 6.00 -18.87
N ASN A 201 6.47 5.43 -18.56
CA ASN A 201 7.79 6.05 -18.75
C ASN A 201 8.47 5.69 -20.07
N LYS A 202 7.77 5.07 -21.01
CA LYS A 202 8.33 4.63 -22.31
C LYS A 202 9.02 5.74 -23.12
N GLY A 203 8.79 7.00 -22.80
CA GLY A 203 9.41 8.17 -23.46
C GLY A 203 10.66 8.73 -22.79
N ILE A 204 11.03 8.27 -21.59
CA ILE A 204 12.08 8.93 -20.78
C ILE A 204 13.34 8.05 -20.62
N ASN A 205 13.27 6.73 -20.75
CA ASN A 205 14.34 5.85 -20.31
C ASN A 205 14.81 4.83 -21.34
N GLN A 206 15.56 5.28 -22.35
CA GLN A 206 16.53 4.39 -22.99
C GLN A 206 17.88 4.31 -22.25
N MET A 207 18.06 4.99 -21.11
CA MET A 207 19.39 5.15 -20.51
C MET A 207 19.53 4.96 -19.00
N THR A 208 18.51 4.56 -18.27
CA THR A 208 18.71 4.26 -16.84
C THR A 208 18.12 2.90 -16.49
N SER A 209 18.95 2.07 -15.86
CA SER A 209 18.56 0.81 -15.26
C SER A 209 17.18 0.97 -14.56
N VAL A 210 16.24 0.14 -14.95
CA VAL A 210 14.86 0.13 -14.44
C VAL A 210 14.88 -0.06 -12.93
N LEU A 211 14.94 1.03 -12.20
CA LEU A 211 14.76 1.05 -10.75
C LEU A 211 13.28 0.75 -10.46
N GLY A 212 13.07 -0.39 -9.86
CA GLY A 212 11.84 -0.91 -9.25
C GLY A 212 10.53 -0.26 -9.70
N ILE A 213 9.86 -0.83 -10.69
CA ILE A 213 8.60 -0.30 -11.19
C ILE A 213 7.47 -0.85 -10.34
N LEU A 214 6.67 0.06 -9.81
CA LEU A 214 5.50 -0.22 -9.01
C LEU A 214 4.34 -0.66 -9.91
N ILE A 215 3.84 -1.87 -9.72
CA ILE A 215 2.56 -2.29 -10.29
C ILE A 215 1.47 -2.05 -9.25
N LEU A 216 0.53 -1.20 -9.61
CA LEU A 216 -0.59 -0.84 -8.81
C LEU A 216 -1.82 -1.60 -9.28
N ILE A 217 -2.40 -2.44 -8.42
CA ILE A 217 -3.64 -3.16 -8.72
C ILE A 217 -4.76 -2.49 -7.94
N ILE A 218 -5.66 -1.85 -8.66
CA ILE A 218 -6.83 -1.18 -8.09
C ILE A 218 -8.07 -1.96 -8.49
N GLY A 219 -8.79 -2.48 -7.51
CA GLY A 219 -10.18 -2.84 -7.70
C GLY A 219 -10.99 -1.54 -7.67
N MET A 220 -11.60 -1.14 -8.79
CA MET A 220 -12.39 0.10 -8.85
C MET A 220 -13.67 -0.01 -8.01
N GLY A 221 -13.52 0.10 -6.69
CA GLY A 221 -14.61 0.22 -5.73
C GLY A 221 -14.43 1.34 -4.72
N THR A 222 -13.29 2.02 -4.70
CA THR A 222 -12.89 2.93 -3.62
C THR A 222 -12.36 4.28 -4.07
N LEU A 223 -12.78 4.77 -5.25
CA LEU A 223 -12.61 6.18 -5.60
C LEU A 223 -13.97 6.87 -5.54
N ILE A 224 -14.44 7.12 -4.32
CA ILE A 224 -15.39 8.19 -3.97
C ILE A 224 -14.86 8.84 -2.70
#